data_4861ce9bf450f0ed1e0d8104bd6000f0
#
_entry.id   4861ce9bf450f0ed1e0d8104bd6000f0
#
_cell.length_a   1.000
_cell.length_b   1.000
_cell.length_c   1.000
_cell.angle_alpha   90.00
_cell.angle_beta   90.00
_cell.angle_gamma   90.00
#
_symmetry.space_group_name_H-M   'P 1'
#
loop_
_entity.id
_entity.type
_entity.pdbx_description
1 polymer ?
#
loop_
_entity_poly.entity_id
_entity_poly.type
_entity_poly.pdbx_seq_one_letter_code
_entity_poly.pdbx_strand_id
1 'polypeptide(L)'
;VRFTPAVNGNDNTASIDFSPSFLQTFSEDGIDNYELTVIGRDASGNSAGQAGYNTSFLVINKPMISNLLNYPNPFTTSTAFVFTITGSEIPDNFKIQVLTVTGRVVREITRDELGPLRIGRNITEYKWDGTDQYGQRLANGVYLYRVISNLNGKAMEKYKATNDNTDKFFN
;
A
#
# COMPACT_ATOMS: atom_id res chain seq x y z
N VAL A 1 -5.04 -9.09 -21.68
CA VAL A 1 -4.23 -10.28 -21.29
C VAL A 1 -3.06 -10.39 -22.24
N ARG A 2 -1.86 -10.46 -21.70
CA ARG A 2 -0.62 -10.68 -22.44
C ARG A 2 0.02 -11.98 -21.96
N PHE A 3 0.29 -12.91 -22.87
CA PHE A 3 1.01 -14.14 -22.58
C PHE A 3 2.44 -14.03 -23.10
N THR A 4 3.41 -14.33 -22.27
CA THR A 4 4.83 -14.45 -22.64
C THR A 4 5.24 -15.90 -22.43
N PRO A 5 5.50 -16.67 -23.50
CA PRO A 5 5.88 -18.09 -23.40
C PRO A 5 7.27 -18.22 -22.77
N ALA A 6 7.52 -19.37 -22.15
CA ALA A 6 8.85 -19.75 -21.74
C ALA A 6 9.78 -19.85 -22.97
N VAL A 7 10.94 -19.24 -22.90
CA VAL A 7 11.98 -19.34 -23.95
C VAL A 7 12.93 -20.45 -23.52
N ASN A 8 13.23 -21.38 -24.44
CA ASN A 8 14.20 -22.45 -24.20
C ASN A 8 15.57 -21.86 -23.79
N GLY A 9 15.87 -21.92 -22.52
CA GLY A 9 17.06 -21.38 -21.87
C GLY A 9 17.01 -21.73 -20.38
N ASN A 10 17.80 -21.09 -19.57
CA ASN A 10 17.89 -21.37 -18.12
C ASN A 10 16.62 -21.05 -17.30
N ASP A 11 15.60 -20.51 -17.95
CA ASP A 11 14.35 -20.10 -17.27
C ASP A 11 13.15 -20.68 -18.03
N ASN A 12 12.59 -21.77 -17.51
CA ASN A 12 11.40 -22.44 -18.06
C ASN A 12 10.09 -21.82 -17.57
N THR A 13 10.06 -20.50 -17.33
CA THR A 13 8.89 -19.80 -16.85
C THR A 13 8.12 -19.13 -17.99
N ALA A 14 6.81 -19.31 -17.99
CA ALA A 14 5.88 -18.52 -18.80
C ALA A 14 5.17 -17.50 -17.90
N SER A 15 4.88 -16.33 -18.41
CA SER A 15 4.13 -15.31 -17.65
C SER A 15 2.85 -14.92 -18.37
N ILE A 16 1.84 -14.60 -17.56
CA ILE A 16 0.56 -14.03 -18.03
C ILE A 16 0.34 -12.73 -17.29
N ASP A 17 0.32 -11.63 -18.05
CA ASP A 17 -0.03 -10.32 -17.53
C ASP A 17 -1.47 -9.98 -17.91
N PHE A 18 -2.29 -9.65 -16.93
CA PHE A 18 -3.62 -9.15 -17.16
C PHE A 18 -3.97 -8.05 -16.17
N SER A 19 -4.75 -7.08 -16.60
CA SER A 19 -5.18 -5.95 -15.78
C SER A 19 -6.70 -5.92 -15.76
N PRO A 20 -7.34 -6.60 -14.80
CA PRO A 20 -8.79 -6.58 -14.67
C PRO A 20 -9.26 -5.23 -14.11
N SER A 21 -10.45 -4.79 -14.52
CA SER A 21 -11.11 -3.62 -13.96
C SER A 21 -12.22 -4.05 -13.05
N PHE A 22 -12.18 -3.61 -11.80
CA PHE A 22 -13.19 -3.86 -10.77
C PHE A 22 -13.98 -2.57 -10.52
N LEU A 23 -14.88 -2.24 -11.45
CA LEU A 23 -15.66 -1.00 -11.40
C LEU A 23 -16.92 -1.08 -10.53
N GLN A 24 -17.35 -2.29 -10.19
CA GLN A 24 -18.53 -2.53 -9.38
C GLN A 24 -18.11 -3.05 -8.01
N THR A 25 -18.77 -2.54 -6.98
CA THR A 25 -18.66 -3.01 -5.61
C THR A 25 -19.92 -3.79 -5.31
N PHE A 26 -19.78 -5.01 -4.84
CA PHE A 26 -20.89 -5.91 -4.52
C PHE A 26 -21.23 -5.88 -3.03
N SER A 27 -20.25 -5.56 -2.18
CA SER A 27 -20.43 -5.48 -0.73
C SER A 27 -20.78 -4.06 -0.28
N GLU A 28 -21.62 -3.94 0.75
CA GLU A 28 -22.05 -2.65 1.32
C GLU A 28 -20.88 -1.89 1.98
N ASP A 29 -19.87 -2.61 2.45
CA ASP A 29 -18.68 -2.03 3.08
C ASP A 29 -17.61 -1.59 2.08
N GLY A 30 -17.82 -1.84 0.78
CA GLY A 30 -16.87 -1.49 -0.29
C GLY A 30 -15.66 -2.40 -0.36
N ILE A 31 -15.71 -3.60 0.22
CA ILE A 31 -14.63 -4.58 0.25
C ILE A 31 -15.13 -5.89 -0.34
N ASP A 32 -14.70 -6.21 -1.54
CA ASP A 32 -15.08 -7.43 -2.24
C ASP A 32 -13.94 -8.45 -2.22
N ASN A 33 -14.28 -9.72 -1.94
CA ASN A 33 -13.34 -10.82 -1.99
C ASN A 33 -13.46 -11.54 -3.34
N TYR A 34 -12.36 -11.67 -4.04
CA TYR A 34 -12.28 -12.35 -5.33
C TYR A 34 -11.37 -13.56 -5.24
N GLU A 35 -11.70 -14.58 -5.99
CA GLU A 35 -10.88 -15.76 -6.22
C GLU A 35 -10.45 -15.80 -7.69
N LEU A 36 -9.15 -15.89 -7.92
CA LEU A 36 -8.58 -16.11 -9.24
C LEU A 36 -8.22 -17.58 -9.38
N THR A 37 -8.83 -18.26 -10.35
CA THR A 37 -8.47 -19.61 -10.73
C THR A 37 -7.71 -19.60 -12.06
N VAL A 38 -6.51 -20.16 -12.06
CA VAL A 38 -5.69 -20.32 -13.26
C VAL A 38 -5.69 -21.79 -13.68
N ILE A 39 -6.17 -22.06 -14.89
CA ILE A 39 -6.20 -23.41 -15.46
C ILE A 39 -5.30 -23.42 -16.69
N GLY A 40 -4.23 -24.20 -16.64
CA GLY A 40 -3.32 -24.42 -17.78
C GLY A 40 -3.73 -25.66 -18.59
N ARG A 41 -3.65 -25.55 -19.92
CA ARG A 41 -3.80 -26.70 -20.85
C ARG A 41 -2.70 -26.65 -21.90
N ASP A 42 -2.22 -27.83 -22.30
CA ASP A 42 -1.31 -27.94 -23.43
C ASP A 42 -2.05 -27.82 -24.78
N ALA A 43 -1.29 -27.80 -25.89
CA ALA A 43 -1.84 -27.71 -27.22
C ALA A 43 -2.74 -28.92 -27.62
N SER A 44 -2.62 -30.03 -26.92
CA SER A 44 -3.43 -31.25 -27.09
C SER A 44 -4.68 -31.25 -26.21
N GLY A 45 -4.88 -30.21 -25.37
CA GLY A 45 -6.01 -30.06 -24.47
C GLY A 45 -5.85 -30.73 -23.11
N ASN A 46 -4.70 -31.32 -22.81
CA ASN A 46 -4.46 -31.93 -21.51
C ASN A 46 -4.27 -30.84 -20.44
N SER A 47 -4.89 -31.04 -19.28
CA SER A 47 -4.77 -30.11 -18.16
C SER A 47 -3.43 -30.29 -17.45
N ALA A 48 -2.83 -29.18 -17.02
CA ALA A 48 -1.64 -29.14 -16.19
C ALA A 48 -1.98 -29.46 -14.71
N GLY A 49 -2.54 -30.64 -14.45
CA GLY A 49 -3.02 -31.10 -13.15
C GLY A 49 -4.56 -31.21 -13.06
N GLN A 50 -5.03 -31.83 -11.98
CA GLN A 50 -6.48 -32.07 -11.77
C GLN A 50 -7.23 -30.86 -11.20
N ALA A 51 -6.50 -29.91 -10.57
CA ALA A 51 -7.05 -28.69 -10.01
C ALA A 51 -6.30 -27.48 -10.55
N GLY A 52 -7.02 -26.40 -10.84
CA GLY A 52 -6.39 -25.12 -11.15
C GLY A 52 -5.64 -24.54 -9.94
N TYR A 53 -4.75 -23.61 -10.22
CA TYR A 53 -4.14 -22.80 -9.16
C TYR A 53 -5.13 -21.70 -8.72
N ASN A 54 -5.47 -21.68 -7.44
CA ASN A 54 -6.41 -20.71 -6.86
C ASN A 54 -5.66 -19.74 -5.95
N THR A 55 -5.98 -18.45 -6.09
CA THR A 55 -5.54 -17.41 -5.15
C THR A 55 -6.66 -16.44 -4.88
N SER A 56 -6.79 -16.02 -3.63
CA SER A 56 -7.80 -15.05 -3.21
C SER A 56 -7.15 -13.68 -2.99
N PHE A 57 -7.89 -12.62 -3.33
CA PHE A 57 -7.48 -11.24 -3.08
C PHE A 57 -8.70 -10.35 -2.79
N LEU A 58 -8.44 -9.24 -2.09
CA LEU A 58 -9.46 -8.24 -1.76
C LEU A 58 -9.38 -7.07 -2.74
N VAL A 59 -10.53 -6.63 -3.21
CA VAL A 59 -10.69 -5.36 -3.93
C VAL A 59 -11.37 -4.37 -2.99
N ILE A 60 -10.69 -3.29 -2.67
CA ILE A 60 -11.18 -2.26 -1.75
C ILE A 60 -11.48 -1.00 -2.57
N ASN A 61 -12.76 -0.78 -2.85
CA ASN A 61 -13.25 0.40 -3.58
C ASN A 61 -13.57 1.58 -2.63
N LYS A 62 -13.54 1.35 -1.32
CA LYS A 62 -13.75 2.38 -0.34
C LYS A 62 -12.52 3.28 -0.20
N PRO A 63 -12.68 4.62 -0.20
CA PRO A 63 -11.58 5.52 0.08
C PRO A 63 -11.06 5.36 1.51
N MET A 64 -9.86 4.82 1.67
CA MET A 64 -9.22 4.65 2.98
C MET A 64 -7.70 4.65 2.88
N ILE A 65 -7.06 4.83 4.02
CA ILE A 65 -5.61 4.72 4.18
C ILE A 65 -5.30 3.53 5.06
N SER A 66 -4.42 2.67 4.59
CA SER A 66 -4.02 1.45 5.30
C SER A 66 -2.50 1.27 5.28
N ASN A 67 -2.00 0.31 6.06
CA ASN A 67 -0.60 -0.09 6.08
C ASN A 67 0.39 1.07 6.27
N LEU A 68 0.03 2.03 7.15
CA LEU A 68 0.91 3.16 7.44
C LEU A 68 2.06 2.71 8.34
N LEU A 69 3.25 2.82 7.81
CA LEU A 69 4.51 2.55 8.52
C LEU A 69 5.61 3.51 8.06
N ASN A 70 6.70 3.57 8.79
CA ASN A 70 7.91 4.26 8.36
C ASN A 70 9.07 3.27 8.18
N TYR A 71 9.90 3.50 7.18
CA TYR A 71 11.05 2.64 6.89
C TYR A 71 12.27 3.45 6.46
N PRO A 72 13.45 3.17 7.02
CA PRO A 72 13.72 2.22 8.12
C PRO A 72 13.13 2.67 9.47
N ASN A 73 12.88 1.72 10.38
CA ASN A 73 12.48 1.97 11.76
C ASN A 73 13.07 0.88 12.67
N PRO A 74 14.02 1.21 13.59
CA PRO A 74 14.54 2.55 13.82
C PRO A 74 15.41 3.07 12.66
N PHE A 75 15.64 4.40 12.63
CA PHE A 75 16.50 5.04 11.65
C PHE A 75 17.63 5.83 12.30
N THR A 76 18.74 6.00 11.57
CA THR A 76 19.90 6.77 12.03
C THR A 76 20.00 8.12 11.34
N THR A 77 19.66 8.19 10.07
CA THR A 77 19.72 9.42 9.26
C THR A 77 18.36 9.95 8.89
N SER A 78 17.51 9.12 8.32
CA SER A 78 16.15 9.50 7.91
C SER A 78 15.27 8.29 7.67
N THR A 79 13.96 8.51 7.65
CA THR A 79 12.95 7.50 7.37
C THR A 79 11.91 8.01 6.39
N ALA A 80 11.47 7.17 5.45
CA ALA A 80 10.35 7.46 4.56
C ALA A 80 9.06 6.88 5.15
N PHE A 81 7.91 7.43 4.78
CA PHE A 81 6.61 6.87 5.16
C PHE A 81 6.07 6.02 4.01
N VAL A 82 5.51 4.88 4.38
CA VAL A 82 4.89 3.92 3.46
C VAL A 82 3.45 3.75 3.87
N PHE A 83 2.54 3.80 2.91
CA PHE A 83 1.10 3.61 3.14
C PHE A 83 0.39 3.23 1.84
N THR A 84 -0.82 2.73 1.97
CA THR A 84 -1.68 2.38 0.83
C THR A 84 -2.90 3.29 0.83
N ILE A 85 -3.19 3.90 -0.31
CA ILE A 85 -4.43 4.65 -0.58
C ILE A 85 -5.33 3.76 -1.42
N THR A 86 -6.57 3.54 -0.98
CA THR A 86 -7.60 2.83 -1.74
C THR A 86 -8.73 3.76 -2.15
N GLY A 87 -9.61 3.29 -3.02
CA GLY A 87 -10.68 4.10 -3.60
C GLY A 87 -10.33 4.61 -4.99
N SER A 88 -11.17 5.47 -5.54
CA SER A 88 -11.07 5.99 -6.92
C SER A 88 -10.35 7.34 -7.01
N GLU A 89 -10.17 8.03 -5.89
CA GLU A 89 -9.64 9.40 -5.85
C GLU A 89 -8.54 9.55 -4.81
N ILE A 90 -7.58 10.43 -5.10
CA ILE A 90 -6.51 10.80 -4.17
C ILE A 90 -7.03 11.89 -3.24
N PRO A 91 -6.78 11.83 -1.92
CA PRO A 91 -7.22 12.83 -0.96
C PRO A 91 -6.75 14.26 -1.32
N ASP A 92 -7.65 15.24 -1.20
CA ASP A 92 -7.32 16.64 -1.43
C ASP A 92 -6.35 17.18 -0.39
N ASN A 93 -6.64 16.87 0.88
CA ASN A 93 -5.79 17.22 2.00
C ASN A 93 -5.16 15.96 2.59
N PHE A 94 -3.87 15.86 2.47
CA PHE A 94 -3.09 14.77 3.03
C PHE A 94 -1.87 15.33 3.74
N LYS A 95 -1.68 14.99 4.99
CA LYS A 95 -0.50 15.35 5.75
C LYS A 95 -0.15 14.31 6.80
N ILE A 96 1.12 14.23 7.13
CA ILE A 96 1.64 13.38 8.20
C ILE A 96 2.09 14.30 9.33
N GLN A 97 1.61 14.04 10.54
CA GLN A 97 2.08 14.72 11.73
C GLN A 97 2.92 13.75 12.55
N VAL A 98 4.12 14.20 12.94
CA VAL A 98 4.98 13.53 13.90
C VAL A 98 4.78 14.18 15.26
N LEU A 99 4.62 13.34 16.28
CA LEU A 99 4.25 13.77 17.63
C LEU A 99 5.21 13.18 18.68
N THR A 100 5.38 13.88 19.76
CA THR A 100 5.95 13.28 20.96
C THR A 100 4.99 12.23 21.54
N VAL A 101 5.47 11.40 22.47
CA VAL A 101 4.64 10.44 23.20
C VAL A 101 3.53 11.11 24.04
N THR A 102 3.69 12.40 24.36
CA THR A 102 2.67 13.22 25.04
C THR A 102 1.65 13.84 24.09
N GLY A 103 1.76 13.59 22.78
CA GLY A 103 0.81 14.06 21.77
C GLY A 103 1.10 15.45 21.21
N ARG A 104 2.22 16.09 21.57
CA ARG A 104 2.62 17.38 21.00
C ARG A 104 3.15 17.19 19.59
N VAL A 105 2.58 17.88 18.61
CA VAL A 105 3.09 17.87 17.23
C VAL A 105 4.44 18.57 17.20
N VAL A 106 5.45 17.90 16.65
CA VAL A 106 6.81 18.43 16.46
C VAL A 106 7.13 18.70 15.00
N ARG A 107 6.51 17.95 14.07
CA ARG A 107 6.67 18.14 12.63
C ARG A 107 5.35 17.86 11.93
N GLU A 108 4.99 18.72 11.00
CA GLU A 108 3.92 18.49 10.05
C GLU A 108 4.53 18.43 8.65
N ILE A 109 4.28 17.34 7.94
CA ILE A 109 4.76 17.09 6.59
C ILE A 109 3.53 17.23 5.69
N THR A 110 3.53 18.24 4.86
CA THR A 110 2.41 18.57 3.99
C THR A 110 2.40 17.68 2.74
N ARG A 111 1.27 17.67 2.02
CA ARG A 111 1.14 16.93 0.77
C ARG A 111 2.23 17.29 -0.24
N ASP A 112 2.54 18.58 -0.36
CA ASP A 112 3.53 19.07 -1.32
C ASP A 112 4.96 18.59 -1.00
N GLU A 113 5.26 18.43 0.29
CA GLU A 113 6.54 17.86 0.74
C GLU A 113 6.62 16.35 0.52
N LEU A 114 5.50 15.62 0.65
CA LEU A 114 5.48 14.16 0.54
C LEU A 114 5.83 13.64 -0.85
N GLY A 115 5.66 14.48 -1.88
CA GLY A 115 5.78 14.09 -3.28
C GLY A 115 4.48 13.56 -3.88
N PRO A 116 4.51 13.05 -5.11
CA PRO A 116 3.32 12.61 -5.82
C PRO A 116 2.68 11.39 -5.14
N LEU A 117 1.38 11.50 -4.85
CA LEU A 117 0.57 10.41 -4.31
C LEU A 117 -0.18 9.70 -5.44
N ARG A 118 -0.42 8.39 -5.24
CA ARG A 118 -1.17 7.54 -6.18
C ARG A 118 -2.10 6.58 -5.44
N ILE A 119 -3.12 6.10 -6.11
CA ILE A 119 -3.89 4.95 -5.64
C ILE A 119 -2.99 3.73 -5.58
N GLY A 120 -3.11 2.94 -4.53
CA GLY A 120 -2.24 1.83 -4.22
C GLY A 120 -1.12 2.20 -3.24
N ARG A 121 -0.03 1.45 -3.27
CA ARG A 121 1.11 1.64 -2.35
C ARG A 121 1.91 2.88 -2.70
N ASN A 122 2.17 3.70 -1.68
CA ASN A 122 3.00 4.89 -1.73
C ASN A 122 4.22 4.73 -0.83
N ILE A 123 5.33 5.30 -1.28
CA ILE A 123 6.52 5.54 -0.47
C ILE A 123 6.84 7.01 -0.69
N THR A 124 6.94 7.80 0.38
CA THR A 124 7.16 9.24 0.27
C THR A 124 8.55 9.55 -0.28
N GLU A 125 8.63 10.56 -1.16
CA GLU A 125 9.92 11.10 -1.61
C GLU A 125 10.61 11.84 -0.47
N TYR A 126 9.83 12.57 0.33
CA TYR A 126 10.30 13.18 1.56
C TYR A 126 10.72 12.12 2.58
N LYS A 127 11.89 12.32 3.15
CA LYS A 127 12.42 11.49 4.25
C LYS A 127 12.59 12.36 5.49
N TRP A 128 11.89 11.99 6.56
CA TRP A 128 12.04 12.69 7.83
C TRP A 128 13.38 12.32 8.49
N ASP A 129 14.15 13.34 8.85
CA ASP A 129 15.50 13.21 9.38
C ASP A 129 15.59 13.39 10.91
N GLY A 130 14.45 13.44 11.60
CA GLY A 130 14.38 13.63 13.05
C GLY A 130 14.46 15.10 13.47
N THR A 131 14.17 16.04 12.56
CA THR A 131 14.09 17.48 12.88
C THR A 131 12.64 17.90 13.13
N ASP A 132 12.47 18.97 13.91
CA ASP A 132 11.17 19.62 14.12
C ASP A 132 10.79 20.54 12.94
N GLN A 133 9.69 21.28 13.09
CA GLN A 133 9.17 22.21 12.08
C GLN A 133 10.15 23.35 11.76
N TYR A 134 11.08 23.67 12.65
CA TYR A 134 12.06 24.73 12.53
C TYR A 134 13.45 24.24 12.10
N GLY A 135 13.59 22.94 11.80
CA GLY A 135 14.83 22.29 11.41
C GLY A 135 15.75 21.96 12.60
N GLN A 136 15.26 22.07 13.84
CA GLN A 136 16.06 21.72 15.02
C GLN A 136 16.01 20.20 15.26
N ARG A 137 17.15 19.60 15.53
CA ARG A 137 17.23 18.17 15.83
C ARG A 137 16.49 17.83 17.11
N LEU A 138 15.63 16.86 17.02
CA LEU A 138 14.93 16.29 18.16
C LEU A 138 15.84 15.31 18.92
N ALA A 139 15.58 15.13 20.21
CA ALA A 139 16.27 14.14 21.01
C ALA A 139 15.98 12.73 20.50
N ASN A 140 16.94 11.82 20.68
CA ASN A 140 16.71 10.41 20.40
C ASN A 140 15.58 9.86 21.30
N GLY A 141 14.67 9.11 20.69
CA GLY A 141 13.52 8.58 21.42
C GLY A 141 12.45 8.03 20.51
N VAL A 142 11.28 7.75 21.11
CA VAL A 142 10.10 7.28 20.41
C VAL A 142 9.22 8.47 20.06
N TYR A 143 8.85 8.53 18.80
CA TYR A 143 7.89 9.49 18.26
C TYR A 143 6.72 8.75 17.66
N LEU A 144 5.54 9.31 17.82
CA LEU A 144 4.33 8.82 17.20
C LEU A 144 4.12 9.56 15.89
N TYR A 145 3.40 8.96 14.95
CA TYR A 145 2.96 9.65 13.76
C TYR A 145 1.52 9.29 13.40
N ARG A 146 0.85 10.23 12.76
CA ARG A 146 -0.52 10.03 12.26
C ARG A 146 -0.69 10.68 10.91
N VAL A 147 -1.55 10.10 10.08
CA VAL A 147 -2.03 10.71 8.85
C VAL A 147 -3.31 11.50 9.16
N ILE A 148 -3.40 12.68 8.59
CA ILE A 148 -4.63 13.45 8.47
C ILE A 148 -4.93 13.55 6.99
N SER A 149 -6.13 13.12 6.59
CA SER A 149 -6.54 13.14 5.19
C SER A 149 -8.04 13.39 5.09
N ASN A 150 -8.41 14.22 4.14
CA ASN A 150 -9.79 14.50 3.79
C ASN A 150 -9.99 14.29 2.30
N LEU A 151 -11.13 13.73 1.95
CA LEU A 151 -11.62 13.61 0.59
C LEU A 151 -12.98 14.28 0.52
N ASN A 152 -13.16 15.27 -0.38
CA ASN A 152 -14.40 16.02 -0.52
C ASN A 152 -14.92 16.60 0.81
N GLY A 153 -14.00 17.13 1.64
CA GLY A 153 -14.34 17.71 2.95
C GLY A 153 -14.66 16.72 4.07
N LYS A 154 -14.64 15.41 3.81
CA LYS A 154 -14.87 14.36 4.81
C LYS A 154 -13.54 13.69 5.18
N ALA A 155 -13.35 13.40 6.46
CA ALA A 155 -12.18 12.65 6.92
C ALA A 155 -12.22 11.22 6.33
N MET A 156 -11.11 10.78 5.76
CA MET A 156 -10.97 9.41 5.26
C MET A 156 -10.88 8.42 6.42
N GLU A 157 -11.50 7.27 6.23
CA GLU A 157 -11.35 6.17 7.17
C GLU A 157 -9.93 5.62 7.17
N LYS A 158 -9.51 5.13 8.33
CA LYS A 158 -8.23 4.47 8.53
C LYS A 158 -8.48 3.01 8.83
N TYR A 159 -7.96 2.13 7.99
CA TYR A 159 -7.99 0.71 8.26
C TYR A 159 -6.94 0.39 9.33
N LYS A 160 -7.38 -0.16 10.45
CA LYS A 160 -6.47 -0.83 11.39
C LYS A 160 -6.33 -2.27 10.91
N ALA A 161 -5.19 -2.61 10.32
CA ALA A 161 -4.85 -4.02 10.15
C ALA A 161 -4.87 -4.67 11.55
N THR A 162 -5.81 -5.56 11.78
CA THR A 162 -5.71 -6.50 12.89
C THR A 162 -4.50 -7.39 12.61
N ASN A 163 -3.53 -7.37 13.52
CA ASN A 163 -2.29 -8.11 13.46
C ASN A 163 -2.49 -9.51 12.90
N ASP A 164 -1.99 -9.79 11.70
CA ASP A 164 -1.56 -11.16 11.37
C ASP A 164 -0.65 -11.32 10.15
N ASN A 165 -0.25 -10.28 9.40
CA ASN A 165 0.57 -10.50 8.20
C ASN A 165 1.56 -9.38 7.84
N THR A 166 2.04 -8.59 8.79
CA THR A 166 3.05 -7.55 8.50
C THR A 166 4.45 -8.11 8.20
N ASP A 167 4.73 -9.35 8.60
CA ASP A 167 6.07 -9.94 8.47
C ASP A 167 6.36 -10.55 7.07
N LYS A 168 5.38 -10.65 6.20
CA LYS A 168 5.55 -11.27 4.86
C LYS A 168 5.94 -10.31 3.74
N PHE A 169 6.04 -9.01 4.02
CA PHE A 169 6.34 -8.02 2.97
C PHE A 169 7.80 -7.54 2.93
N PHE A 170 8.67 -8.08 3.77
CA PHE A 170 10.07 -7.66 3.89
C PHE A 170 11.05 -8.84 3.93
N ASN A 171 10.89 -9.80 3.02
CA ASN A 171 11.96 -10.74 2.66
C ASN A 171 12.37 -10.53 1.21
#